data_9cc351a4638a17efc2e210d1c909986a
#
_entry.id   9cc351a4638a17efc2e210d1c909986a
#
_cell.length_a   1.000
_cell.length_b   1.000
_cell.length_c   1.000
_cell.angle_alpha   90.00
_cell.angle_beta   90.00
_cell.angle_gamma   90.00
#
_symmetry.space_group_name_H-M   'P 1'
#
loop_
_entity.id
_entity.type
_entity.pdbx_description
1 polymer ?
#
loop_
_entity_poly.entity_id
_entity_poly.type
_entity_poly.pdbx_seq_one_letter_code
_entity_poly.pdbx_strand_id
1 'polypeptide(L)'
;RNKKRVIIIIALLIIAIIFFGIYTAISINNWKKIIQEMSKNETSIVKDTDGNTIAEIGGEKAKNKISASEIPNNLKNAYVATEDERFYKHHGVDIKRTGAAIGSYVFHRGSSSFGGSTITQQVVKNLTGDSSNKITRKVKEWGKAATLESFMSKDEILSLYLNIIYVGPNVYGIETGANYYFNKSVKDLSLEECAFLAGINNSPNSYNPYGDTNNTEKIKARTKTVLSKMLKLKYINEDEYNTAVANVDNGLKFKKGKIETDDAIYSYHTDALISQLIDDIANKKKITKTFASNYINMAGLTIYSTQKTSIQNQMEKEFEKTKYQLASKTGGDSSQAAMVIIDHKTGQVVGCVGALGKKTTSRGLNRATQSIRQTGSCIKPIAVLVPGIANKEFTGATIFEDEQTIFDDGYKPENYSNYLGKITVRRALESSQNIPFVEMMEKIGPKTSMNYLEKMGITTLSKKDENLALALGGLDRGISPLQMAGAYATIANDGEYIEPTFYTKAETSNKKVIVEVKQ
;
A
#
# COMPACT_ATOMS: atom_id res chain seq x y z
N ARG A 1 14.86 -42.02 -34.00
CA ARG A 1 14.65 -41.64 -32.58
C ARG A 1 14.79 -40.12 -32.36
N ASN A 2 15.76 -39.47 -32.99
CA ASN A 2 15.97 -38.01 -32.86
C ASN A 2 14.86 -37.15 -33.51
N LYS A 3 14.33 -37.55 -34.68
CA LYS A 3 13.22 -36.83 -35.35
C LYS A 3 11.94 -36.79 -34.50
N LYS A 4 11.57 -37.89 -33.82
CA LYS A 4 10.41 -37.90 -32.89
C LYS A 4 10.62 -36.98 -31.69
N ARG A 5 11.83 -36.93 -31.13
CA ARG A 5 12.14 -35.98 -30.00
C ARG A 5 12.05 -34.52 -30.47
N VAL A 6 12.54 -34.17 -31.65
CA VAL A 6 12.44 -32.82 -32.23
C VAL A 6 10.97 -32.43 -32.43
N ILE A 7 10.13 -33.33 -32.97
CA ILE A 7 8.70 -33.06 -33.15
C ILE A 7 7.99 -32.83 -31.81
N ILE A 8 8.31 -33.62 -30.78
CA ILE A 8 7.74 -33.42 -29.42
C ILE A 8 8.17 -32.07 -28.83
N ILE A 9 9.43 -31.67 -28.99
CA ILE A 9 9.94 -30.38 -28.53
C ILE A 9 9.23 -29.22 -29.23
N ILE A 10 9.05 -29.31 -30.55
CA ILE A 10 8.33 -28.30 -31.34
C ILE A 10 6.86 -28.23 -30.89
N ALA A 11 6.21 -29.37 -30.71
CA ALA A 11 4.82 -29.41 -30.21
C ALA A 11 4.68 -28.79 -28.84
N LEU A 12 5.60 -29.07 -27.90
CA LEU A 12 5.62 -28.47 -26.57
C LEU A 12 5.87 -26.95 -26.64
N LEU A 13 6.74 -26.49 -27.53
CA LEU A 13 6.96 -25.05 -27.75
C LEU A 13 5.71 -24.35 -28.30
N ILE A 14 5.02 -24.96 -29.26
CA ILE A 14 3.76 -24.43 -29.81
C ILE A 14 2.69 -24.36 -28.72
N ILE A 15 2.54 -25.41 -27.92
CA ILE A 15 1.62 -25.43 -26.79
C ILE A 15 1.97 -24.33 -25.80
N ALA A 16 3.25 -24.16 -25.43
CA ALA A 16 3.70 -23.10 -24.54
C ALA A 16 3.41 -21.68 -25.10
N ILE A 17 3.59 -21.48 -26.41
CA ILE A 17 3.27 -20.21 -27.11
C ILE A 17 1.76 -19.95 -27.06
N ILE A 18 0.92 -20.98 -27.29
CA ILE A 18 -0.55 -20.86 -27.22
C ILE A 18 -0.98 -20.51 -25.79
N PHE A 19 -0.48 -21.23 -24.78
CA PHE A 19 -0.77 -20.92 -23.36
C PHE A 19 -0.33 -19.50 -22.98
N PHE A 20 0.85 -19.07 -23.44
CA PHE A 20 1.35 -17.72 -23.23
C PHE A 20 0.46 -16.68 -23.91
N GLY A 21 -0.01 -16.95 -25.13
CA GLY A 21 -0.95 -16.11 -25.88
C GLY A 21 -2.30 -15.98 -25.15
N ILE A 22 -2.87 -17.08 -24.67
CA ILE A 22 -4.12 -17.08 -23.89
C ILE A 22 -3.93 -16.31 -22.57
N TYR A 23 -2.85 -16.57 -21.83
CA TYR A 23 -2.54 -15.88 -20.58
C TYR A 23 -2.40 -14.36 -20.78
N THR A 24 -1.70 -13.93 -21.85
CA THR A 24 -1.56 -12.51 -22.18
C THR A 24 -2.90 -11.87 -22.55
N ALA A 25 -3.73 -12.54 -23.35
CA ALA A 25 -5.06 -12.06 -23.72
C ALA A 25 -5.98 -11.88 -22.49
N ILE A 26 -5.98 -12.83 -21.56
CA ILE A 26 -6.74 -12.74 -20.31
C ILE A 26 -6.21 -11.58 -19.45
N SER A 27 -4.89 -11.44 -19.32
CA SER A 27 -4.26 -10.36 -18.55
C SER A 27 -4.59 -8.98 -19.13
N ILE A 28 -4.60 -8.85 -20.46
CA ILE A 28 -4.95 -7.63 -21.19
C ILE A 28 -6.43 -7.27 -20.97
N ASN A 29 -7.34 -8.24 -21.03
CA ASN A 29 -8.76 -7.98 -20.83
C ASN A 29 -9.05 -7.56 -19.39
N ASN A 30 -8.42 -8.18 -18.41
CA ASN A 30 -8.51 -7.75 -17.01
C ASN A 30 -7.98 -6.33 -16.82
N TRP A 31 -6.84 -5.99 -17.42
CA TRP A 31 -6.28 -4.65 -17.42
C TRP A 31 -7.26 -3.62 -17.98
N LYS A 32 -7.84 -3.90 -19.16
CA LYS A 32 -8.84 -3.03 -19.79
C LYS A 32 -10.01 -2.72 -18.86
N LYS A 33 -10.60 -3.75 -18.24
CA LYS A 33 -11.72 -3.59 -17.30
C LYS A 33 -11.34 -2.72 -16.10
N ILE A 34 -10.18 -2.95 -15.50
CA ILE A 34 -9.70 -2.16 -14.35
C ILE A 34 -9.55 -0.70 -14.74
N ILE A 35 -8.91 -0.40 -15.87
CA ILE A 35 -8.72 1.00 -16.32
C ILE A 35 -10.04 1.67 -16.66
N GLN A 36 -10.99 0.97 -17.28
CA GLN A 36 -12.33 1.52 -17.54
C GLN A 36 -13.10 1.86 -16.25
N GLU A 37 -12.94 1.06 -15.19
CA GLU A 37 -13.47 1.40 -13.86
C GLU A 37 -12.76 2.62 -13.26
N MET A 38 -11.44 2.76 -13.43
CA MET A 38 -10.66 3.90 -12.94
C MET A 38 -10.87 5.18 -13.75
N SER A 39 -11.17 5.08 -15.05
CA SER A 39 -11.30 6.26 -15.93
C SER A 39 -12.50 7.15 -15.58
N LYS A 40 -13.46 6.65 -14.83
CA LYS A 40 -14.53 7.46 -14.25
C LYS A 40 -14.03 8.51 -13.29
N ASN A 41 -12.87 8.27 -12.70
CA ASN A 41 -12.15 9.19 -11.82
C ASN A 41 -12.99 9.71 -10.64
N GLU A 42 -13.82 8.83 -10.07
CA GLU A 42 -14.72 9.12 -8.98
C GLU A 42 -14.03 8.87 -7.63
N THR A 43 -14.35 9.69 -6.63
CA THR A 43 -13.90 9.52 -5.24
C THR A 43 -14.55 8.28 -4.62
N SER A 44 -13.75 7.46 -3.95
CA SER A 44 -14.28 6.36 -3.14
C SER A 44 -14.70 6.83 -1.76
N ILE A 45 -15.79 6.31 -1.25
CA ILE A 45 -16.35 6.67 0.07
C ILE A 45 -16.32 5.48 1.01
N VAL A 46 -16.00 5.73 2.27
CA VAL A 46 -16.06 4.74 3.36
C VAL A 46 -17.25 5.06 4.25
N LYS A 47 -18.10 4.06 4.45
CA LYS A 47 -19.27 4.15 5.31
C LYS A 47 -19.08 3.32 6.58
N ASP A 48 -19.50 3.83 7.72
CA ASP A 48 -19.54 3.09 8.98
C ASP A 48 -20.71 2.10 9.04
N THR A 49 -20.84 1.39 10.16
CA THR A 49 -21.94 0.42 10.37
C THR A 49 -23.34 1.05 10.35
N ASP A 50 -23.45 2.34 10.60
CA ASP A 50 -24.71 3.09 10.58
C ASP A 50 -25.00 3.73 9.22
N GLY A 51 -24.10 3.54 8.25
CA GLY A 51 -24.22 4.06 6.87
C GLY A 51 -23.73 5.50 6.69
N ASN A 52 -23.16 6.12 7.72
CA ASN A 52 -22.58 7.46 7.65
C ASN A 52 -21.24 7.43 6.89
N THR A 53 -20.97 8.45 6.08
CA THR A 53 -19.65 8.61 5.45
C THR A 53 -18.62 9.06 6.48
N ILE A 54 -17.59 8.25 6.68
CA ILE A 54 -16.51 8.50 7.64
C ILE A 54 -15.18 8.86 6.98
N ALA A 55 -15.05 8.61 5.68
CA ALA A 55 -13.89 9.01 4.90
C ALA A 55 -14.20 9.09 3.41
N GLU A 56 -13.50 9.99 2.72
CA GLU A 56 -13.44 10.07 1.27
C GLU A 56 -12.00 9.76 0.83
N ILE A 57 -11.83 8.75 -0.03
CA ILE A 57 -10.50 8.30 -0.46
C ILE A 57 -10.26 8.79 -1.89
N GLY A 58 -9.17 9.52 -2.09
CA GLY A 58 -8.82 10.10 -3.39
C GLY A 58 -9.49 11.44 -3.67
N GLY A 59 -10.33 11.96 -2.75
CA GLY A 59 -11.16 13.16 -2.95
C GLY A 59 -10.38 14.42 -3.31
N GLU A 60 -9.23 14.71 -2.68
CA GLU A 60 -8.42 15.89 -3.03
C GLU A 60 -7.56 15.66 -4.26
N LYS A 61 -7.02 14.47 -4.45
CA LYS A 61 -6.42 14.10 -5.74
C LYS A 61 -7.45 14.14 -6.87
N ALA A 62 -8.74 13.93 -6.57
CA ALA A 62 -9.83 14.09 -7.52
C ALA A 62 -10.22 15.58 -7.73
N LYS A 63 -10.21 16.41 -6.72
CA LYS A 63 -10.51 17.87 -6.83
C LYS A 63 -9.49 18.62 -7.68
N ASN A 64 -8.21 18.22 -7.62
CA ASN A 64 -7.12 18.80 -8.40
C ASN A 64 -6.89 18.10 -9.75
N LYS A 65 -7.81 17.24 -10.19
CA LYS A 65 -7.75 16.62 -11.50
C LYS A 65 -8.39 17.51 -12.54
N ILE A 66 -7.75 17.57 -13.69
CA ILE A 66 -8.22 18.32 -14.84
C ILE A 66 -8.64 17.38 -15.96
N SER A 67 -9.75 17.70 -16.60
CA SER A 67 -10.21 16.99 -17.79
C SER A 67 -9.33 17.30 -19.01
N ALA A 68 -9.35 16.44 -20.02
CA ALA A 68 -8.57 16.65 -21.24
C ALA A 68 -8.86 17.98 -21.95
N SER A 69 -10.11 18.47 -21.86
CA SER A 69 -10.54 19.75 -22.44
C SER A 69 -10.05 20.97 -21.67
N GLU A 70 -9.70 20.83 -20.40
CA GLU A 70 -9.26 21.93 -19.54
C GLU A 70 -7.74 22.16 -19.59
N ILE A 71 -6.98 21.20 -20.12
CA ILE A 71 -5.52 21.31 -20.21
C ILE A 71 -5.14 22.24 -21.37
N PRO A 72 -4.41 23.35 -21.12
CA PRO A 72 -3.98 24.26 -22.16
C PRO A 72 -3.12 23.58 -23.24
N ASN A 73 -3.28 23.97 -24.49
CA ASN A 73 -2.50 23.40 -25.59
C ASN A 73 -0.99 23.57 -25.41
N ASN A 74 -0.54 24.72 -24.90
CA ASN A 74 0.88 24.96 -24.63
C ASN A 74 1.44 23.92 -23.64
N LEU A 75 0.67 23.54 -22.63
CA LEU A 75 1.07 22.53 -21.65
C LEU A 75 1.10 21.12 -22.26
N LYS A 76 0.05 20.73 -23.02
CA LYS A 76 0.03 19.47 -23.79
C LYS A 76 1.25 19.36 -24.71
N ASN A 77 1.50 20.40 -25.49
CA ASN A 77 2.58 20.46 -26.46
C ASN A 77 3.97 20.42 -25.79
N ALA A 78 4.15 21.08 -24.65
CA ALA A 78 5.40 21.04 -23.89
C ALA A 78 5.74 19.63 -23.40
N TYR A 79 4.76 18.89 -22.87
CA TYR A 79 4.94 17.51 -22.45
C TYR A 79 5.18 16.58 -23.63
N VAL A 80 4.39 16.69 -24.70
CA VAL A 80 4.57 15.88 -25.92
C VAL A 80 5.94 16.14 -26.55
N ALA A 81 6.36 17.40 -26.69
CA ALA A 81 7.68 17.75 -27.23
C ALA A 81 8.83 17.20 -26.38
N THR A 82 8.64 17.09 -25.07
CA THR A 82 9.70 16.69 -24.15
C THR A 82 9.79 15.18 -23.99
N GLU A 83 8.65 14.54 -23.76
CA GLU A 83 8.57 13.13 -23.37
C GLU A 83 8.37 12.20 -24.57
N ASP A 84 7.55 12.63 -25.56
CA ASP A 84 7.13 11.76 -26.65
C ASP A 84 6.73 12.53 -27.91
N GLU A 85 7.71 13.07 -28.63
CA GLU A 85 7.49 13.93 -29.81
C GLU A 85 6.60 13.33 -30.92
N ARG A 86 6.44 11.98 -30.89
CA ARG A 86 5.61 11.25 -31.85
C ARG A 86 4.34 10.68 -31.23
N PHE A 87 3.94 11.17 -30.06
CA PHE A 87 2.80 10.66 -29.28
C PHE A 87 1.55 10.45 -30.12
N TYR A 88 1.16 11.42 -30.94
CA TYR A 88 -0.03 11.34 -31.80
C TYR A 88 0.14 10.44 -33.04
N LYS A 89 1.35 9.84 -33.27
CA LYS A 89 1.68 9.05 -34.49
C LYS A 89 1.82 7.55 -34.24
N HIS A 90 1.94 7.11 -33.01
CA HIS A 90 2.09 5.70 -32.69
C HIS A 90 0.89 5.18 -31.89
N HIS A 91 0.82 3.87 -31.68
CA HIS A 91 -0.26 3.18 -30.94
C HIS A 91 0.30 2.52 -29.66
N GLY A 92 0.63 3.32 -28.66
CA GLY A 92 1.13 2.90 -27.35
C GLY A 92 2.63 2.64 -27.28
N VAL A 93 3.22 2.14 -28.36
CA VAL A 93 4.67 1.86 -28.48
C VAL A 93 5.22 2.55 -29.72
N ASP A 94 6.24 3.37 -29.57
CA ASP A 94 6.99 3.93 -30.70
C ASP A 94 8.07 2.94 -31.15
N ILE A 95 7.78 2.15 -32.19
CA ILE A 95 8.68 1.10 -32.69
C ILE A 95 10.01 1.70 -33.16
N LYS A 96 10.01 2.88 -33.81
CA LYS A 96 11.24 3.53 -34.30
C LYS A 96 12.13 3.93 -33.13
N ARG A 97 11.56 4.59 -32.13
CA ARG A 97 12.27 5.05 -30.91
C ARG A 97 12.73 3.85 -30.05
N THR A 98 11.88 2.84 -29.91
CA THR A 98 12.21 1.60 -29.19
C THR A 98 13.35 0.84 -29.85
N GLY A 99 13.33 0.70 -31.19
CA GLY A 99 14.40 0.08 -31.96
C GLY A 99 15.71 0.83 -31.83
N ALA A 100 15.69 2.15 -31.92
CA ALA A 100 16.88 3.00 -31.71
C ALA A 100 17.45 2.86 -30.29
N ALA A 101 16.60 2.78 -29.26
CA ALA A 101 17.02 2.59 -27.87
C ALA A 101 17.65 1.20 -27.65
N ILE A 102 17.08 0.15 -28.23
CA ILE A 102 17.64 -1.22 -28.19
C ILE A 102 18.99 -1.25 -28.91
N GLY A 103 19.08 -0.65 -30.10
CA GLY A 103 20.34 -0.54 -30.85
C GLY A 103 21.41 0.17 -30.04
N SER A 104 21.10 1.33 -29.47
CA SER A 104 22.00 2.09 -28.59
C SER A 104 22.46 1.27 -27.37
N TYR A 105 21.54 0.54 -26.72
CA TYR A 105 21.86 -0.32 -25.59
C TYR A 105 22.85 -1.43 -25.95
N VAL A 106 22.68 -2.06 -27.10
CA VAL A 106 23.58 -3.12 -27.62
C VAL A 106 24.95 -2.54 -27.98
N PHE A 107 24.98 -1.39 -28.66
CA PHE A 107 26.24 -0.77 -29.10
C PHE A 107 27.04 -0.12 -27.95
N HIS A 108 26.39 0.38 -26.92
CA HIS A 108 27.03 1.06 -25.78
C HIS A 108 27.12 0.18 -24.51
N ARG A 109 27.16 -1.15 -24.67
CA ARG A 109 27.38 -2.14 -23.59
C ARG A 109 26.52 -1.92 -22.33
N GLY A 110 25.24 -1.63 -22.51
CA GLY A 110 24.31 -1.55 -21.38
C GLY A 110 24.00 -0.14 -20.87
N SER A 111 24.53 0.92 -21.49
CA SER A 111 24.10 2.29 -21.23
C SER A 111 23.34 2.84 -22.44
N SER A 112 22.06 3.20 -22.28
CA SER A 112 21.33 3.93 -23.32
C SER A 112 21.15 5.37 -22.86
N SER A 113 21.63 6.32 -23.66
CA SER A 113 21.41 7.77 -23.46
C SER A 113 20.01 8.23 -23.88
N PHE A 114 19.18 7.33 -24.44
CA PHE A 114 17.84 7.65 -24.94
C PHE A 114 16.74 7.05 -24.08
N GLY A 115 15.87 7.91 -23.54
CA GLY A 115 14.60 7.48 -22.95
C GLY A 115 13.67 6.92 -24.02
N GLY A 116 13.55 5.59 -24.10
CA GLY A 116 12.77 4.90 -25.17
C GLY A 116 11.29 4.72 -24.85
N SER A 117 10.79 5.15 -23.69
CA SER A 117 9.40 4.93 -23.28
C SER A 117 8.48 6.05 -23.81
N THR A 118 7.28 5.68 -24.28
CA THR A 118 6.24 6.61 -24.68
C THR A 118 5.47 7.13 -23.47
N ILE A 119 4.69 8.22 -23.63
CA ILE A 119 3.76 8.73 -22.58
C ILE A 119 2.82 7.60 -22.16
N THR A 120 2.24 6.85 -23.09
CA THR A 120 1.35 5.71 -22.77
C THR A 120 2.03 4.63 -21.93
N GLN A 121 3.29 4.32 -22.21
CA GLN A 121 4.09 3.38 -21.40
C GLN A 121 4.37 3.94 -19.99
N GLN A 122 4.60 5.26 -19.88
CA GLN A 122 4.78 5.91 -18.59
C GLN A 122 3.49 5.88 -17.75
N VAL A 123 2.32 6.07 -18.37
CA VAL A 123 1.02 5.88 -17.69
C VAL A 123 0.92 4.47 -17.12
N VAL A 124 1.20 3.44 -17.92
CA VAL A 124 1.17 2.05 -17.47
C VAL A 124 2.12 1.83 -16.29
N LYS A 125 3.35 2.34 -16.38
CA LYS A 125 4.35 2.23 -15.31
C LYS A 125 3.90 2.92 -14.02
N ASN A 126 3.41 4.15 -14.11
CA ASN A 126 2.98 4.94 -12.96
C ASN A 126 1.75 4.34 -12.27
N LEU A 127 0.79 3.84 -13.04
CA LEU A 127 -0.39 3.17 -12.49
C LEU A 127 -0.04 1.83 -11.83
N THR A 128 0.83 1.02 -12.46
CA THR A 128 1.15 -0.31 -11.95
C THR A 128 2.21 -0.30 -10.85
N GLY A 129 3.04 0.75 -10.77
CA GLY A 129 4.17 0.80 -9.85
C GLY A 129 5.25 -0.26 -10.10
N ASP A 130 5.18 -0.96 -11.25
CA ASP A 130 6.17 -1.99 -11.60
C ASP A 130 7.42 -1.35 -12.19
N SER A 131 8.48 -1.28 -11.37
CA SER A 131 9.78 -0.72 -11.72
C SER A 131 10.87 -1.77 -11.92
N SER A 132 10.53 -3.08 -11.94
CA SER A 132 11.50 -4.15 -12.10
C SER A 132 12.24 -4.06 -13.45
N ASN A 133 13.56 -4.35 -13.44
CA ASN A 133 14.40 -4.26 -14.65
C ASN A 133 14.34 -5.51 -15.54
N LYS A 134 13.26 -6.31 -15.51
CA LYS A 134 13.11 -7.54 -16.28
C LYS A 134 12.56 -7.24 -17.67
N ILE A 135 13.09 -7.92 -18.71
CA ILE A 135 12.61 -7.84 -20.10
C ILE A 135 11.12 -8.22 -20.17
N THR A 136 10.70 -9.24 -19.42
CA THR A 136 9.30 -9.69 -19.35
C THR A 136 8.35 -8.59 -18.87
N ARG A 137 8.78 -7.72 -17.94
CA ARG A 137 8.03 -6.54 -17.54
C ARG A 137 7.82 -5.60 -18.71
N LYS A 138 8.89 -5.30 -19.48
CA LYS A 138 8.80 -4.35 -20.60
C LYS A 138 7.86 -4.85 -21.70
N VAL A 139 7.87 -6.14 -21.99
CA VAL A 139 6.92 -6.75 -22.95
C VAL A 139 5.47 -6.63 -22.46
N LYS A 140 5.22 -6.88 -21.17
CA LYS A 140 3.89 -6.69 -20.57
C LYS A 140 3.45 -5.22 -20.61
N GLU A 141 4.37 -4.28 -20.37
CA GLU A 141 4.13 -2.84 -20.46
C GLU A 141 3.71 -2.44 -21.89
N TRP A 142 4.39 -2.96 -22.92
CA TRP A 142 4.02 -2.71 -24.31
C TRP A 142 2.61 -3.21 -24.65
N GLY A 143 2.28 -4.43 -24.24
CA GLY A 143 0.93 -4.98 -24.43
C GLY A 143 -0.15 -4.15 -23.73
N LYS A 144 0.10 -3.73 -22.49
CA LYS A 144 -0.81 -2.86 -21.75
C LYS A 144 -0.94 -1.46 -22.36
N ALA A 145 0.16 -0.87 -22.86
CA ALA A 145 0.15 0.42 -23.53
C ALA A 145 -0.64 0.37 -24.85
N ALA A 146 -0.44 -0.65 -25.67
CA ALA A 146 -1.22 -0.84 -26.90
C ALA A 146 -2.71 -1.06 -26.59
N THR A 147 -3.03 -1.79 -25.53
CA THR A 147 -4.41 -1.99 -25.08
C THR A 147 -5.04 -0.68 -24.63
N LEU A 148 -4.31 0.16 -23.88
CA LEU A 148 -4.82 1.46 -23.41
C LEU A 148 -5.28 2.31 -24.60
N GLU A 149 -4.47 2.37 -25.66
CA GLU A 149 -4.80 3.12 -26.88
C GLU A 149 -5.88 2.48 -27.75
N SER A 150 -6.30 1.25 -27.47
CA SER A 150 -7.42 0.63 -28.19
C SER A 150 -8.80 1.10 -27.71
N PHE A 151 -8.88 1.79 -26.56
CA PHE A 151 -10.15 2.22 -25.98
C PHE A 151 -10.13 3.61 -25.32
N MET A 152 -8.97 4.27 -25.26
CA MET A 152 -8.83 5.66 -24.85
C MET A 152 -8.22 6.49 -25.98
N SER A 153 -8.71 7.70 -26.16
CA SER A 153 -8.12 8.67 -27.07
C SER A 153 -6.76 9.15 -26.57
N LYS A 154 -5.95 9.71 -27.45
CA LYS A 154 -4.66 10.31 -27.11
C LYS A 154 -4.78 11.40 -26.04
N ASP A 155 -5.80 12.23 -26.14
CA ASP A 155 -6.03 13.32 -25.18
C ASP A 155 -6.47 12.79 -23.82
N GLU A 156 -7.27 11.73 -23.75
CA GLU A 156 -7.61 11.07 -22.49
C GLU A 156 -6.37 10.42 -21.83
N ILE A 157 -5.51 9.78 -22.62
CA ILE A 157 -4.26 9.19 -22.13
C ILE A 157 -3.30 10.27 -21.62
N LEU A 158 -3.19 11.40 -22.36
CA LEU A 158 -2.36 12.53 -21.95
C LEU A 158 -2.91 13.18 -20.67
N SER A 159 -4.23 13.35 -20.58
CA SER A 159 -4.88 13.85 -19.36
C SER A 159 -4.62 12.92 -18.17
N LEU A 160 -4.78 11.60 -18.35
CA LEU A 160 -4.48 10.63 -17.32
C LEU A 160 -3.01 10.70 -16.87
N TYR A 161 -2.08 10.82 -17.84
CA TYR A 161 -0.66 11.00 -17.56
C TYR A 161 -0.41 12.23 -16.69
N LEU A 162 -0.92 13.38 -17.11
CA LEU A 162 -0.73 14.67 -16.45
C LEU A 162 -1.36 14.74 -15.05
N ASN A 163 -2.40 13.97 -14.81
CA ASN A 163 -3.03 13.86 -13.50
C ASN A 163 -2.28 12.96 -12.50
N ILE A 164 -1.40 12.07 -12.98
CA ILE A 164 -0.73 11.07 -12.10
C ILE A 164 0.78 11.25 -11.99
N ILE A 165 1.39 12.12 -12.79
CA ILE A 165 2.86 12.30 -12.78
C ILE A 165 3.34 12.92 -11.47
N TYR A 166 4.54 12.49 -11.06
CA TYR A 166 5.27 13.09 -9.95
C TYR A 166 6.06 14.30 -10.45
N VAL A 167 5.78 15.47 -9.93
CA VAL A 167 6.42 16.74 -10.36
C VAL A 167 7.16 17.47 -9.24
N GLY A 168 7.21 16.93 -8.04
CA GLY A 168 7.94 17.52 -6.91
C GLY A 168 7.71 16.76 -5.61
N PRO A 169 8.40 17.09 -4.52
CA PRO A 169 8.25 16.45 -3.22
C PRO A 169 6.79 16.45 -2.75
N ASN A 170 6.17 15.27 -2.72
CA ASN A 170 4.75 15.05 -2.43
C ASN A 170 3.76 15.73 -3.41
N VAL A 171 4.24 16.16 -4.60
CA VAL A 171 3.44 16.83 -5.63
C VAL A 171 3.16 15.86 -6.76
N TYR A 172 1.91 15.43 -6.88
CA TYR A 172 1.41 14.58 -7.95
C TYR A 172 0.32 15.28 -8.74
N GLY A 173 0.39 15.16 -10.07
CA GLY A 173 -0.53 15.82 -10.99
C GLY A 173 -0.15 17.27 -11.30
N ILE A 174 -0.53 17.67 -12.52
CA ILE A 174 -0.05 18.94 -13.09
C ILE A 174 -0.75 20.16 -12.49
N GLU A 175 -2.03 20.05 -12.11
CA GLU A 175 -2.76 21.13 -11.44
C GLU A 175 -2.17 21.42 -10.06
N THR A 176 -1.87 20.34 -9.29
CA THR A 176 -1.15 20.47 -8.01
C THR A 176 0.24 21.06 -8.23
N GLY A 177 0.93 20.69 -9.32
CA GLY A 177 2.23 21.23 -9.69
C GLY A 177 2.16 22.72 -10.04
N ALA A 178 1.19 23.15 -10.81
CA ALA A 178 0.97 24.57 -11.17
C ALA A 178 0.70 25.42 -9.91
N ASN A 179 -0.14 24.90 -9.01
CA ASN A 179 -0.37 25.56 -7.72
C ASN A 179 0.94 25.59 -6.90
N TYR A 180 1.62 24.47 -6.74
CA TYR A 180 2.83 24.39 -5.91
C TYR A 180 3.94 25.34 -6.35
N TYR A 181 4.19 25.44 -7.67
CA TYR A 181 5.29 26.24 -8.18
C TYR A 181 4.93 27.71 -8.44
N PHE A 182 3.67 27.99 -8.80
CA PHE A 182 3.26 29.31 -9.28
C PHE A 182 2.04 29.89 -8.54
N ASN A 183 1.40 29.12 -7.66
CA ASN A 183 0.13 29.49 -7.01
C ASN A 183 -0.95 29.88 -8.05
N LYS A 184 -1.03 29.09 -9.13
CA LYS A 184 -1.93 29.27 -10.28
C LYS A 184 -2.62 27.96 -10.63
N SER A 185 -3.79 28.04 -11.28
CA SER A 185 -4.33 26.93 -12.05
C SER A 185 -3.53 26.72 -13.33
N VAL A 186 -3.53 25.50 -13.89
CA VAL A 186 -2.89 25.24 -15.20
C VAL A 186 -3.45 26.11 -16.31
N LYS A 187 -4.70 26.58 -16.20
CA LYS A 187 -5.36 27.45 -17.18
C LYS A 187 -4.69 28.82 -17.27
N ASP A 188 -4.03 29.28 -16.21
CA ASP A 188 -3.43 30.60 -16.06
C ASP A 188 -1.91 30.59 -16.27
N LEU A 189 -1.35 29.47 -16.69
CA LEU A 189 0.09 29.32 -16.92
C LEU A 189 0.52 30.03 -18.21
N SER A 190 1.62 30.76 -18.14
CA SER A 190 2.31 31.27 -19.31
C SER A 190 3.06 30.15 -20.06
N LEU A 191 3.52 30.44 -21.28
CA LEU A 191 4.24 29.48 -22.12
C LEU A 191 5.51 28.93 -21.42
N GLU A 192 6.31 29.84 -20.84
CA GLU A 192 7.53 29.47 -20.10
C GLU A 192 7.23 28.71 -18.82
N GLU A 193 6.12 28.94 -18.15
CA GLU A 193 5.67 28.17 -16.98
C GLU A 193 5.23 26.74 -17.39
N CYS A 194 4.53 26.60 -18.52
CA CYS A 194 4.21 25.30 -19.11
C CYS A 194 5.48 24.52 -19.48
N ALA A 195 6.47 25.20 -20.08
CA ALA A 195 7.75 24.60 -20.44
C ALA A 195 8.56 24.17 -19.20
N PHE A 196 8.54 24.96 -18.13
CA PHE A 196 9.15 24.58 -16.84
C PHE A 196 8.52 23.31 -16.30
N LEU A 197 7.19 23.21 -16.20
CA LEU A 197 6.51 22.04 -15.67
C LEU A 197 6.78 20.78 -16.48
N ALA A 198 6.88 20.87 -17.80
CA ALA A 198 7.31 19.73 -18.63
C ALA A 198 8.79 19.40 -18.44
N GLY A 199 9.62 20.40 -18.18
CA GLY A 199 11.05 20.24 -17.95
C GLY A 199 11.40 19.55 -16.64
N ILE A 200 10.70 19.88 -15.56
CA ILE A 200 10.95 19.37 -14.22
C ILE A 200 10.71 17.86 -14.10
N ASN A 201 9.80 17.31 -14.90
CA ASN A 201 9.43 15.90 -14.87
C ASN A 201 10.62 14.92 -14.99
N ASN A 202 11.69 15.34 -15.66
CA ASN A 202 12.90 14.50 -15.83
C ASN A 202 13.64 14.27 -14.51
N SER A 203 13.71 15.25 -13.62
CA SER A 203 14.36 15.17 -12.31
C SER A 203 13.77 16.22 -11.36
N PRO A 204 12.57 15.95 -10.79
CA PRO A 204 11.85 16.95 -10.01
C PRO A 204 12.65 17.53 -8.82
N ASN A 205 13.47 16.72 -8.17
CA ASN A 205 14.29 17.20 -7.06
C ASN A 205 15.44 18.12 -7.53
N SER A 206 16.03 17.85 -8.71
CA SER A 206 17.15 18.63 -9.25
C SER A 206 16.72 19.97 -9.85
N TYR A 207 15.46 20.11 -10.23
CA TYR A 207 14.91 21.33 -10.83
C TYR A 207 13.91 22.04 -9.90
N ASN A 208 13.89 21.68 -8.61
CA ASN A 208 13.00 22.29 -7.62
C ASN A 208 13.52 23.67 -7.22
N PRO A 209 12.80 24.78 -7.47
CA PRO A 209 13.21 26.13 -7.08
C PRO A 209 13.17 26.36 -5.56
N TYR A 210 12.51 25.47 -4.81
CA TYR A 210 12.37 25.55 -3.35
C TYR A 210 13.25 24.56 -2.59
N GLY A 211 14.20 23.93 -3.28
CA GLY A 211 15.17 23.03 -2.66
C GLY A 211 16.33 23.77 -1.98
N ASP A 212 17.13 23.04 -1.20
CA ASP A 212 18.24 23.62 -0.43
C ASP A 212 19.42 24.08 -1.29
N THR A 213 19.44 23.74 -2.58
CA THR A 213 20.50 24.10 -3.52
C THR A 213 20.00 25.14 -4.53
N ASN A 214 20.87 26.10 -4.87
CA ASN A 214 20.56 27.07 -5.94
C ASN A 214 20.56 26.37 -7.31
N ASN A 215 19.39 26.10 -7.84
CA ASN A 215 19.19 25.40 -9.11
C ASN A 215 18.77 26.34 -10.27
N THR A 216 18.83 27.65 -10.06
CA THR A 216 18.29 28.67 -11.01
C THR A 216 18.80 28.46 -12.42
N GLU A 217 20.10 28.35 -12.64
CA GLU A 217 20.68 28.22 -13.98
C GLU A 217 20.33 26.87 -14.63
N LYS A 218 20.23 25.78 -13.84
CA LYS A 218 19.77 24.48 -14.33
C LYS A 218 18.32 24.52 -14.76
N ILE A 219 17.48 25.20 -14.01
CA ILE A 219 16.05 25.41 -14.32
C ILE A 219 15.92 26.20 -15.61
N LYS A 220 16.61 27.33 -15.75
CA LYS A 220 16.60 28.15 -16.98
C LYS A 220 17.02 27.32 -18.20
N ALA A 221 18.16 26.64 -18.12
CA ALA A 221 18.67 25.82 -19.22
C ALA A 221 17.68 24.72 -19.63
N ARG A 222 17.08 24.05 -18.64
CA ARG A 222 16.10 23.00 -18.89
C ARG A 222 14.82 23.52 -19.53
N THR A 223 14.28 24.65 -19.05
CA THR A 223 13.08 25.31 -19.59
C THR A 223 13.32 25.74 -21.04
N LYS A 224 14.47 26.36 -21.34
CA LYS A 224 14.85 26.72 -22.71
C LYS A 224 14.97 25.51 -23.63
N THR A 225 15.47 24.37 -23.12
CA THR A 225 15.52 23.11 -23.87
C THR A 225 14.11 22.65 -24.28
N VAL A 226 13.11 22.79 -23.41
CA VAL A 226 11.72 22.44 -23.73
C VAL A 226 11.17 23.40 -24.79
N LEU A 227 11.35 24.71 -24.60
CA LEU A 227 10.92 25.72 -25.59
C LEU A 227 11.54 25.48 -26.98
N SER A 228 12.83 25.20 -27.04
CA SER A 228 13.52 24.87 -28.30
C SER A 228 12.93 23.61 -28.97
N LYS A 229 12.53 22.58 -28.22
CA LYS A 229 11.84 21.42 -28.77
C LYS A 229 10.45 21.78 -29.31
N MET A 230 9.70 22.63 -28.58
CA MET A 230 8.38 23.12 -29.02
C MET A 230 8.49 23.88 -30.33
N LEU A 231 9.49 24.77 -30.48
CA LEU A 231 9.77 25.49 -31.70
C LEU A 231 10.11 24.54 -32.86
N LYS A 232 11.05 23.58 -32.62
CA LYS A 232 11.45 22.58 -33.61
C LYS A 232 10.27 21.75 -34.14
N LEU A 233 9.31 21.46 -33.27
CA LEU A 233 8.11 20.69 -33.61
C LEU A 233 6.96 21.59 -34.15
N LYS A 234 7.20 22.89 -34.28
CA LYS A 234 6.23 23.91 -34.76
C LYS A 234 4.97 24.01 -33.89
N TYR A 235 5.11 23.75 -32.61
CA TYR A 235 4.05 23.98 -31.61
C TYR A 235 3.96 25.45 -31.17
N ILE A 236 5.05 26.19 -31.35
CA ILE A 236 5.17 27.63 -31.16
C ILE A 236 5.94 28.23 -32.34
N ASN A 237 5.74 29.51 -32.60
CA ASN A 237 6.49 30.29 -33.61
C ASN A 237 7.74 30.93 -32.99
N GLU A 238 8.57 31.59 -33.83
CA GLU A 238 9.82 32.24 -33.38
C GLU A 238 9.59 33.41 -32.40
N ASP A 239 8.54 34.19 -32.60
CA ASP A 239 8.22 35.33 -31.73
C ASP A 239 7.80 34.87 -30.35
N GLU A 240 6.94 33.83 -30.27
CA GLU A 240 6.54 33.21 -29.03
C GLU A 240 7.76 32.59 -28.31
N TYR A 241 8.64 31.90 -29.05
CA TYR A 241 9.87 31.33 -28.52
C TYR A 241 10.80 32.40 -27.94
N ASN A 242 11.08 33.49 -28.71
CA ASN A 242 11.99 34.55 -28.29
C ASN A 242 11.45 35.27 -27.04
N THR A 243 10.15 35.55 -27.02
CA THR A 243 9.49 36.15 -25.86
C THR A 243 9.58 35.27 -24.63
N ALA A 244 9.27 33.98 -24.75
CA ALA A 244 9.35 33.03 -23.63
C ALA A 244 10.79 32.83 -23.11
N VAL A 245 11.78 32.78 -24.01
CA VAL A 245 13.20 32.71 -23.64
C VAL A 245 13.65 33.95 -22.88
N ALA A 246 13.25 35.16 -23.33
CA ALA A 246 13.55 36.39 -22.61
C ALA A 246 12.93 36.39 -21.19
N ASN A 247 11.69 35.92 -21.06
CA ASN A 247 11.04 35.76 -19.74
C ASN A 247 11.79 34.79 -18.83
N VAL A 248 12.29 33.67 -19.39
CA VAL A 248 13.11 32.69 -18.63
C VAL A 248 14.43 33.33 -18.17
N ASP A 249 15.09 34.14 -19.05
CA ASP A 249 16.36 34.81 -18.70
C ASP A 249 16.15 35.88 -17.63
N ASN A 250 15.06 36.61 -17.66
CA ASN A 250 14.66 37.56 -16.64
C ASN A 250 14.25 36.87 -15.30
N GLY A 251 14.10 35.56 -15.29
CA GLY A 251 13.72 34.75 -14.15
C GLY A 251 12.25 34.43 -14.08
N LEU A 252 11.94 33.12 -13.95
CA LEU A 252 10.58 32.65 -13.74
C LEU A 252 10.03 33.15 -12.38
N LYS A 253 8.80 33.63 -12.40
CA LYS A 253 8.14 34.19 -11.19
C LYS A 253 7.55 33.11 -10.32
N PHE A 254 8.41 32.34 -9.63
CA PHE A 254 7.96 31.32 -8.69
C PHE A 254 7.22 31.94 -7.51
N LYS A 255 6.06 31.37 -7.19
CA LYS A 255 5.27 31.73 -6.01
C LYS A 255 4.71 30.44 -5.42
N LYS A 256 5.25 30.04 -4.27
CA LYS A 256 4.84 28.79 -3.63
C LYS A 256 3.39 28.84 -3.16
N GLY A 257 2.55 28.02 -3.79
CA GLY A 257 1.18 27.82 -3.35
C GLY A 257 1.11 26.83 -2.19
N LYS A 258 -0.01 26.83 -1.48
CA LYS A 258 -0.31 25.77 -0.53
C LYS A 258 -0.65 24.50 -1.32
N ILE A 259 0.08 23.42 -1.09
CA ILE A 259 -0.45 22.11 -1.40
C ILE A 259 -1.51 21.88 -0.32
N GLU A 260 -2.77 21.83 -0.72
CA GLU A 260 -3.74 21.18 0.12
C GLU A 260 -3.34 19.70 0.12
N THR A 261 -2.51 19.33 1.08
CA THR A 261 -2.24 17.93 1.38
C THR A 261 -3.57 17.36 1.84
N ASP A 262 -3.85 16.14 1.44
CA ASP A 262 -5.01 15.37 1.94
C ASP A 262 -4.77 15.14 3.45
N ASP A 263 -4.93 16.22 4.23
CA ASP A 263 -4.77 16.22 5.68
C ASP A 263 -6.06 15.71 6.36
N ALA A 264 -6.92 15.02 5.62
CA ALA A 264 -7.95 14.22 6.24
C ALA A 264 -7.25 13.12 7.05
N ILE A 265 -7.09 13.41 8.34
CA ILE A 265 -6.52 12.47 9.29
C ILE A 265 -7.59 11.39 9.53
N TYR A 266 -7.46 10.28 8.83
CA TYR A 266 -8.34 9.13 9.05
C TYR A 266 -8.09 8.51 10.42
N SER A 267 -9.12 7.86 10.98
CA SER A 267 -8.96 7.03 12.18
C SER A 267 -7.94 5.90 11.93
N TYR A 268 -7.36 5.34 12.98
CA TYR A 268 -6.51 4.16 12.86
C TYR A 268 -7.25 2.96 12.26
N HIS A 269 -8.56 2.87 12.51
CA HIS A 269 -9.43 1.88 11.91
C HIS A 269 -9.51 2.04 10.39
N THR A 270 -9.80 3.26 9.93
CA THR A 270 -9.89 3.57 8.48
C THR A 270 -8.56 3.34 7.76
N ASP A 271 -7.42 3.70 8.38
CA ASP A 271 -6.10 3.40 7.82
C ASP A 271 -5.85 1.89 7.67
N ALA A 272 -6.24 1.10 8.68
CA ALA A 272 -6.13 -0.36 8.64
C ALA A 272 -7.06 -0.97 7.58
N LEU A 273 -8.28 -0.45 7.46
CA LEU A 273 -9.23 -0.82 6.41
C LEU A 273 -8.62 -0.60 5.02
N ILE A 274 -8.08 0.59 4.75
CA ILE A 274 -7.46 0.90 3.46
C ILE A 274 -6.30 -0.05 3.16
N SER A 275 -5.49 -0.36 4.16
CA SER A 275 -4.38 -1.31 4.00
C SER A 275 -4.86 -2.71 3.65
N GLN A 276 -5.86 -3.24 4.38
CA GLN A 276 -6.46 -4.54 4.09
C GLN A 276 -7.11 -4.57 2.71
N LEU A 277 -7.88 -3.55 2.37
CA LEU A 277 -8.56 -3.45 1.07
C LEU A 277 -7.57 -3.42 -0.11
N ILE A 278 -6.43 -2.73 0.05
CA ILE A 278 -5.35 -2.74 -0.95
C ILE A 278 -4.83 -4.16 -1.15
N ASP A 279 -4.58 -4.89 -0.08
CA ASP A 279 -4.05 -6.25 -0.14
C ASP A 279 -5.06 -7.21 -0.78
N ASP A 280 -6.31 -7.15 -0.39
CA ASP A 280 -7.38 -8.00 -0.92
C ASP A 280 -7.65 -7.74 -2.42
N ILE A 281 -7.71 -6.47 -2.83
CA ILE A 281 -7.86 -6.11 -4.25
C ILE A 281 -6.63 -6.54 -5.05
N ALA A 282 -5.42 -6.33 -4.52
CA ALA A 282 -4.17 -6.73 -5.17
C ALA A 282 -4.15 -8.25 -5.42
N ASN A 283 -4.49 -9.03 -4.41
CA ASN A 283 -4.55 -10.49 -4.48
C ASN A 283 -5.65 -10.98 -5.43
N LYS A 284 -6.88 -10.47 -5.29
CA LYS A 284 -8.03 -10.88 -6.12
C LYS A 284 -7.86 -10.53 -7.58
N LYS A 285 -7.40 -9.31 -7.88
CA LYS A 285 -7.18 -8.83 -9.25
C LYS A 285 -5.81 -9.22 -9.82
N LYS A 286 -4.91 -9.83 -9.02
CA LYS A 286 -3.52 -10.18 -9.37
C LYS A 286 -2.73 -8.97 -9.91
N ILE A 287 -2.81 -7.87 -9.18
CA ILE A 287 -2.14 -6.60 -9.48
C ILE A 287 -1.20 -6.21 -8.33
N THR A 288 -0.37 -5.19 -8.55
CA THR A 288 0.50 -4.67 -7.48
C THR A 288 -0.32 -3.89 -6.44
N LYS A 289 0.18 -3.79 -5.22
CA LYS A 289 -0.42 -2.96 -4.15
C LYS A 289 -0.54 -1.49 -4.57
N THR A 290 0.47 -0.96 -5.28
CA THR A 290 0.42 0.40 -5.85
C THR A 290 -0.76 0.55 -6.81
N PHE A 291 -0.96 -0.42 -7.69
CA PHE A 291 -2.08 -0.37 -8.63
C PHE A 291 -3.43 -0.51 -7.94
N ALA A 292 -3.52 -1.37 -6.92
CA ALA A 292 -4.72 -1.50 -6.09
C ALA A 292 -5.03 -0.19 -5.33
N SER A 293 -4.02 0.48 -4.78
CA SER A 293 -4.17 1.80 -4.15
C SER A 293 -4.68 2.85 -5.14
N ASN A 294 -4.11 2.92 -6.35
CA ASN A 294 -4.58 3.81 -7.40
C ASN A 294 -6.02 3.48 -7.83
N TYR A 295 -6.35 2.19 -7.90
CA TYR A 295 -7.70 1.74 -8.21
C TYR A 295 -8.72 2.23 -7.16
N ILE A 296 -8.42 2.07 -5.87
CA ILE A 296 -9.29 2.56 -4.78
C ILE A 296 -9.49 4.07 -4.87
N ASN A 297 -8.43 4.82 -5.20
CA ASN A 297 -8.48 6.29 -5.30
C ASN A 297 -9.30 6.80 -6.49
N MET A 298 -9.55 5.99 -7.54
CA MET A 298 -10.06 6.45 -8.83
C MET A 298 -11.34 5.75 -9.28
N ALA A 299 -11.73 4.64 -8.67
CA ALA A 299 -12.81 3.80 -9.16
C ALA A 299 -14.19 4.11 -8.54
N GLY A 300 -14.31 5.11 -7.68
CA GLY A 300 -15.59 5.50 -7.08
C GLY A 300 -16.25 4.38 -6.27
N LEU A 301 -15.48 3.73 -5.40
CA LEU A 301 -15.99 2.63 -4.60
C LEU A 301 -16.84 3.12 -3.43
N THR A 302 -17.89 2.40 -3.11
CA THR A 302 -18.53 2.45 -1.79
C THR A 302 -17.97 1.30 -0.96
N ILE A 303 -17.31 1.64 0.15
CA ILE A 303 -16.63 0.69 1.04
C ILE A 303 -17.39 0.66 2.37
N TYR A 304 -17.83 -0.52 2.76
CA TYR A 304 -18.60 -0.73 3.99
C TYR A 304 -17.65 -1.17 5.10
N SER A 305 -17.30 -0.22 5.96
CA SER A 305 -16.44 -0.43 7.12
C SER A 305 -17.17 -1.19 8.23
N THR A 306 -16.41 -1.90 9.05
CA THR A 306 -16.92 -2.49 10.29
C THR A 306 -16.83 -1.53 11.49
N GLN A 307 -16.34 -0.30 11.29
CA GLN A 307 -16.21 0.69 12.33
C GLN A 307 -17.57 1.07 12.92
N LYS A 308 -17.71 0.90 14.25
CA LYS A 308 -18.75 1.55 15.03
C LYS A 308 -18.24 2.91 15.51
N THR A 309 -18.71 3.98 14.88
CA THR A 309 -18.17 5.33 15.10
C THR A 309 -18.26 5.77 16.57
N SER A 310 -19.31 5.37 17.29
CA SER A 310 -19.43 5.66 18.73
C SER A 310 -18.33 5.01 19.57
N ILE A 311 -17.97 3.76 19.25
CA ILE A 311 -16.89 3.03 19.93
C ILE A 311 -15.53 3.65 19.55
N GLN A 312 -15.28 3.89 18.25
CA GLN A 312 -14.04 4.47 17.77
C GLN A 312 -13.76 5.83 18.43
N ASN A 313 -14.76 6.71 18.46
CA ASN A 313 -14.64 8.04 19.07
C ASN A 313 -14.35 7.96 20.58
N GLN A 314 -14.98 7.02 21.28
CA GLN A 314 -14.72 6.83 22.71
C GLN A 314 -13.29 6.32 22.97
N MET A 315 -12.80 5.39 22.13
CA MET A 315 -11.43 4.90 22.20
C MET A 315 -10.42 6.02 21.94
N GLU A 316 -10.60 6.81 20.89
CA GLU A 316 -9.73 7.93 20.54
C GLU A 316 -9.69 8.96 21.65
N LYS A 317 -10.86 9.38 22.16
CA LYS A 317 -10.97 10.31 23.30
C LYS A 317 -10.24 9.82 24.55
N GLU A 318 -10.28 8.50 24.82
CA GLU A 318 -9.56 7.95 25.98
C GLU A 318 -8.05 7.94 25.74
N PHE A 319 -7.60 7.58 24.54
CA PHE A 319 -6.19 7.49 24.18
C PHE A 319 -5.50 8.87 24.02
N GLU A 320 -6.26 9.93 23.84
CA GLU A 320 -5.74 11.31 23.83
C GLU A 320 -5.39 11.85 25.23
N LYS A 321 -5.83 11.18 26.31
CA LYS A 321 -5.54 11.65 27.67
C LYS A 321 -4.06 11.50 28.00
N THR A 322 -3.42 12.62 28.31
CA THR A 322 -1.98 12.71 28.60
C THR A 322 -1.53 11.88 29.82
N LYS A 323 -2.45 11.57 30.74
CA LYS A 323 -2.16 10.75 31.93
C LYS A 323 -1.61 9.35 31.62
N TYR A 324 -1.83 8.85 30.40
CA TYR A 324 -1.32 7.55 29.94
C TYR A 324 0.05 7.64 29.27
N GLN A 325 0.51 8.84 28.94
CA GLN A 325 1.81 9.08 28.32
C GLN A 325 2.89 9.21 29.40
N LEU A 326 3.41 8.07 29.84
CA LEU A 326 4.47 8.06 30.84
C LEU A 326 5.81 8.44 30.19
N ALA A 327 6.49 9.42 30.79
CA ALA A 327 7.82 9.82 30.34
C ALA A 327 8.84 8.70 30.56
N SER A 328 9.80 8.57 29.66
CA SER A 328 10.91 7.65 29.84
C SER A 328 11.82 8.13 30.98
N LYS A 329 12.17 7.21 31.87
CA LYS A 329 13.15 7.51 32.95
C LYS A 329 14.58 7.65 32.43
N THR A 330 14.86 7.20 31.20
CA THR A 330 16.19 7.18 30.57
C THR A 330 16.33 8.19 29.43
N GLY A 331 15.39 9.13 29.28
CA GLY A 331 15.44 10.18 28.25
C GLY A 331 15.01 9.75 26.84
N GLY A 332 14.34 8.60 26.70
CA GLY A 332 13.76 8.14 25.43
C GLY A 332 12.33 8.65 25.21
N ASP A 333 11.67 8.11 24.17
CA ASP A 333 10.27 8.41 23.84
C ASP A 333 9.32 8.02 24.99
N SER A 334 8.22 8.74 25.10
CA SER A 334 7.12 8.41 26.04
C SER A 334 6.51 7.05 25.73
N SER A 335 5.93 6.41 26.75
CA SER A 335 5.23 5.15 26.59
C SER A 335 4.13 5.23 25.53
N GLN A 336 3.88 4.11 24.85
CA GLN A 336 2.83 3.98 23.86
C GLN A 336 1.91 2.82 24.20
N ALA A 337 0.66 2.91 23.72
CA ALA A 337 -0.32 1.84 23.82
C ALA A 337 -1.12 1.73 22.51
N ALA A 338 -1.75 0.58 22.32
CA ALA A 338 -2.68 0.34 21.23
C ALA A 338 -3.83 -0.54 21.73
N MET A 339 -4.98 -0.42 21.08
CA MET A 339 -6.18 -1.18 21.43
C MET A 339 -6.95 -1.54 20.16
N VAL A 340 -7.53 -2.74 20.16
CA VAL A 340 -8.48 -3.21 19.16
C VAL A 340 -9.66 -3.86 19.86
N ILE A 341 -10.85 -3.66 19.30
CA ILE A 341 -12.10 -4.30 19.76
C ILE A 341 -12.68 -5.09 18.58
N ILE A 342 -12.92 -6.39 18.81
CA ILE A 342 -13.47 -7.33 17.81
C ILE A 342 -14.84 -7.82 18.32
N ASP A 343 -15.81 -7.85 17.42
CA ASP A 343 -17.03 -8.61 17.63
C ASP A 343 -16.70 -10.10 17.37
N HIS A 344 -16.68 -10.90 18.43
CA HIS A 344 -16.25 -12.29 18.35
C HIS A 344 -17.19 -13.20 17.53
N LYS A 345 -18.44 -12.81 17.31
CA LYS A 345 -19.40 -13.58 16.48
C LYS A 345 -19.22 -13.35 14.99
N THR A 346 -18.62 -12.24 14.60
CA THR A 346 -18.50 -11.84 13.19
C THR A 346 -17.05 -11.62 12.74
N GLY A 347 -16.08 -11.59 13.66
CA GLY A 347 -14.70 -11.21 13.36
C GLY A 347 -14.54 -9.72 13.00
N GLN A 348 -15.61 -8.92 13.05
CA GLN A 348 -15.56 -7.50 12.68
C GLN A 348 -14.79 -6.69 13.72
N VAL A 349 -13.78 -5.94 13.26
CA VAL A 349 -13.08 -4.97 14.09
C VAL A 349 -13.95 -3.72 14.19
N VAL A 350 -14.56 -3.49 15.35
CA VAL A 350 -15.48 -2.37 15.56
C VAL A 350 -14.80 -1.09 16.02
N GLY A 351 -13.57 -1.19 16.50
CA GLY A 351 -12.73 -0.05 16.91
C GLY A 351 -11.25 -0.41 16.95
N CYS A 352 -10.40 0.57 16.60
CA CYS A 352 -8.95 0.38 16.56
C CYS A 352 -8.22 1.70 16.81
N VAL A 353 -7.30 1.71 17.78
CA VAL A 353 -6.39 2.84 18.07
C VAL A 353 -4.96 2.34 18.16
N GLY A 354 -4.06 2.96 17.41
CA GLY A 354 -2.67 2.49 17.24
C GLY A 354 -1.60 3.24 18.04
N ALA A 355 -1.96 4.31 18.74
CA ALA A 355 -1.02 5.05 19.58
C ALA A 355 -1.74 5.93 20.61
N LEU A 356 -1.03 6.30 21.69
CA LEU A 356 -1.43 7.34 22.63
C LEU A 356 -1.23 8.72 22.02
N GLY A 357 -2.11 9.65 22.41
CA GLY A 357 -2.10 11.04 21.95
C GLY A 357 -2.92 11.23 20.67
N LYS A 358 -3.10 12.51 20.31
CA LYS A 358 -3.86 12.89 19.12
C LYS A 358 -3.14 12.41 17.85
N LYS A 359 -3.85 11.72 16.98
CA LYS A 359 -3.33 11.32 15.68
C LYS A 359 -3.14 12.54 14.78
N THR A 360 -1.93 12.73 14.25
CA THR A 360 -1.55 13.91 13.45
C THR A 360 -1.27 13.59 11.99
N THR A 361 -1.18 12.31 11.62
CA THR A 361 -0.88 11.89 10.24
C THR A 361 -1.70 10.65 9.88
N SER A 362 -2.19 10.60 8.66
CA SER A 362 -2.77 9.38 8.09
C SER A 362 -1.70 8.37 7.71
N ARG A 363 -2.04 7.09 7.76
CA ARG A 363 -1.15 5.96 7.39
C ARG A 363 0.18 5.91 8.18
N GLY A 364 0.20 6.50 9.37
CA GLY A 364 1.30 6.32 10.33
C GLY A 364 1.33 4.92 10.94
N LEU A 365 2.31 4.65 11.79
CA LEU A 365 2.44 3.37 12.48
C LEU A 365 1.19 3.07 13.33
N ASN A 366 0.48 2.00 12.98
CA ASN A 366 -0.63 1.46 13.77
C ASN A 366 -0.14 0.28 14.61
N ARG A 367 0.15 0.52 15.88
CA ARG A 367 0.68 -0.52 16.77
C ARG A 367 -0.31 -1.64 17.03
N ALA A 368 -1.62 -1.39 16.88
CA ALA A 368 -2.63 -2.43 17.04
C ALA A 368 -2.51 -3.55 15.98
N THR A 369 -2.07 -3.21 14.77
CA THR A 369 -2.01 -4.14 13.63
C THR A 369 -0.60 -4.46 13.17
N GLN A 370 0.37 -3.57 13.40
CA GLN A 370 1.72 -3.66 12.81
C GLN A 370 2.82 -3.90 13.84
N SER A 371 2.60 -3.59 15.11
CA SER A 371 3.61 -3.81 16.14
C SER A 371 3.45 -5.19 16.75
N ILE A 372 4.49 -6.02 16.64
CA ILE A 372 4.57 -7.33 17.27
C ILE A 372 5.47 -7.24 18.51
N ARG A 373 4.98 -7.79 19.62
CA ARG A 373 5.67 -7.77 20.92
C ARG A 373 5.51 -9.11 21.62
N GLN A 374 6.39 -9.36 22.57
CA GLN A 374 6.22 -10.49 23.49
C GLN A 374 4.96 -10.30 24.31
N THR A 375 4.20 -11.37 24.47
CA THR A 375 2.86 -11.34 25.05
C THR A 375 2.88 -11.55 26.56
N GLY A 376 3.96 -12.13 27.07
CA GLY A 376 4.00 -12.59 28.45
C GLY A 376 2.86 -13.55 28.75
N SER A 377 2.40 -13.59 29.97
CA SER A 377 1.36 -14.50 30.46
C SER A 377 0.00 -14.41 29.77
N CYS A 378 -0.26 -13.37 28.98
CA CYS A 378 -1.47 -13.30 28.15
C CYS A 378 -1.57 -14.42 27.12
N ILE A 379 -0.47 -15.11 26.79
CA ILE A 379 -0.49 -16.23 25.86
C ILE A 379 -0.99 -17.53 26.50
N LYS A 380 -0.89 -17.67 27.83
CA LYS A 380 -1.20 -18.91 28.55
C LYS A 380 -2.54 -19.57 28.17
N PRO A 381 -3.65 -18.82 28.08
CA PRO A 381 -4.94 -19.39 27.67
C PRO A 381 -4.90 -19.98 26.27
N ILE A 382 -4.34 -19.26 25.29
CA ILE A 382 -4.40 -19.67 23.88
C ILE A 382 -3.30 -20.66 23.49
N ALA A 383 -2.10 -20.57 24.09
CA ALA A 383 -0.98 -21.45 23.76
C ALA A 383 -0.98 -22.76 24.57
N VAL A 384 -1.57 -22.77 25.78
CA VAL A 384 -1.48 -23.92 26.70
C VAL A 384 -2.85 -24.50 26.99
N LEU A 385 -3.81 -23.68 27.46
CA LEU A 385 -5.11 -24.22 27.89
C LEU A 385 -5.94 -24.73 26.71
N VAL A 386 -6.03 -23.98 25.63
CA VAL A 386 -6.82 -24.37 24.45
C VAL A 386 -6.34 -25.71 23.91
N PRO A 387 -5.05 -25.91 23.54
CA PRO A 387 -4.60 -27.21 23.02
C PRO A 387 -4.68 -28.34 24.08
N GLY A 388 -4.37 -28.06 25.34
CA GLY A 388 -4.38 -29.09 26.38
C GLY A 388 -5.78 -29.63 26.71
N ILE A 389 -6.77 -28.72 26.79
CA ILE A 389 -8.17 -29.08 27.03
C ILE A 389 -8.78 -29.74 25.79
N ALA A 390 -8.52 -29.21 24.59
CA ALA A 390 -9.04 -29.76 23.35
C ALA A 390 -8.53 -31.20 23.08
N ASN A 391 -7.27 -31.47 23.43
CA ASN A 391 -6.67 -32.79 23.30
C ASN A 391 -6.94 -33.73 24.52
N LYS A 392 -7.72 -33.26 25.52
CA LYS A 392 -8.06 -33.99 26.73
C LYS A 392 -6.84 -34.37 27.60
N GLU A 393 -5.77 -33.60 27.53
CA GLU A 393 -4.55 -33.83 28.34
C GLU A 393 -4.76 -33.47 29.81
N PHE A 394 -5.57 -32.43 30.06
CA PHE A 394 -5.95 -31.98 31.40
C PHE A 394 -7.26 -31.20 31.38
N THR A 395 -7.79 -30.92 32.57
CA THR A 395 -8.98 -30.09 32.78
C THR A 395 -8.67 -28.95 33.76
N GLY A 396 -9.58 -28.05 33.98
CA GLY A 396 -9.43 -26.97 34.98
C GLY A 396 -9.25 -27.50 36.43
N ALA A 397 -9.63 -28.77 36.71
CA ALA A 397 -9.49 -29.40 38.01
C ALA A 397 -8.22 -30.27 38.14
N THR A 398 -7.50 -30.51 37.07
CA THR A 398 -6.24 -31.27 37.09
C THR A 398 -5.22 -30.53 37.96
N ILE A 399 -4.48 -31.31 38.77
CA ILE A 399 -3.49 -30.76 39.71
C ILE A 399 -2.10 -30.87 39.08
N PHE A 400 -1.35 -29.78 39.18
CA PHE A 400 0.07 -29.67 38.85
C PHE A 400 0.85 -29.18 40.06
N GLU A 401 2.15 -29.46 40.10
CA GLU A 401 3.03 -29.06 41.20
C GLU A 401 3.69 -27.72 40.91
N ASP A 402 3.48 -26.74 41.74
CA ASP A 402 4.09 -25.41 41.58
C ASP A 402 5.28 -25.28 42.54
N GLU A 403 6.42 -25.84 42.14
CA GLU A 403 7.70 -25.78 42.85
C GLU A 403 8.84 -25.45 41.90
N GLN A 404 10.00 -25.08 42.43
CA GLN A 404 11.16 -24.75 41.62
C GLN A 404 11.62 -25.97 40.82
N THR A 405 11.50 -25.91 39.48
CA THR A 405 11.75 -27.04 38.56
C THR A 405 12.77 -26.64 37.50
N ILE A 406 13.63 -27.58 37.10
CA ILE A 406 14.48 -27.50 35.91
C ILE A 406 13.95 -28.55 34.93
N PHE A 407 13.56 -28.09 33.75
CA PHE A 407 13.01 -28.93 32.69
C PHE A 407 14.12 -29.61 31.88
N ASP A 408 13.77 -30.67 31.13
CA ASP A 408 14.73 -31.53 30.42
C ASP A 408 15.64 -30.79 29.44
N ASP A 409 15.19 -29.69 28.86
CA ASP A 409 15.98 -28.81 27.97
C ASP A 409 16.90 -27.82 28.74
N GLY A 410 16.93 -27.92 30.08
CA GLY A 410 17.66 -27.02 30.97
C GLY A 410 16.92 -25.70 31.24
N TYR A 411 15.70 -25.52 30.77
CA TYR A 411 14.89 -24.34 31.02
C TYR A 411 14.48 -24.25 32.49
N LYS A 412 14.78 -23.13 33.13
CA LYS A 412 14.51 -22.88 34.55
C LYS A 412 13.66 -21.64 34.71
N PRO A 413 12.34 -21.69 34.51
CA PRO A 413 11.47 -20.57 34.77
C PRO A 413 11.30 -20.31 36.27
N GLU A 414 10.99 -19.05 36.62
CA GLU A 414 10.66 -18.66 37.98
C GLU A 414 9.26 -18.03 38.02
N ASN A 415 8.57 -18.19 39.13
CA ASN A 415 7.33 -17.48 39.37
C ASN A 415 7.60 -16.01 39.74
N TYR A 416 6.66 -15.14 39.42
CA TYR A 416 6.71 -13.76 39.90
C TYR A 416 6.38 -13.65 41.40
N SER A 417 5.62 -14.64 41.91
CA SER A 417 5.19 -14.77 43.31
C SER A 417 5.73 -16.04 43.94
N ASN A 418 5.34 -16.32 45.18
CA ASN A 418 5.70 -17.54 45.87
C ASN A 418 5.18 -18.78 45.13
N TYR A 419 5.87 -19.91 45.30
CA TYR A 419 5.41 -21.23 44.88
C TYR A 419 4.24 -21.67 45.75
N LEU A 420 3.22 -22.30 45.16
CA LEU A 420 1.95 -22.65 45.82
C LEU A 420 1.80 -24.16 46.07
N GLY A 421 2.78 -24.97 45.67
CA GLY A 421 2.71 -26.44 45.79
C GLY A 421 1.63 -27.03 44.86
N LYS A 422 0.90 -28.03 45.34
CA LYS A 422 -0.15 -28.69 44.54
C LYS A 422 -1.36 -27.79 44.32
N ILE A 423 -1.53 -27.33 43.08
CA ILE A 423 -2.64 -26.47 42.70
C ILE A 423 -3.35 -26.93 41.44
N THR A 424 -4.61 -26.58 41.31
CA THR A 424 -5.38 -26.89 40.10
C THR A 424 -4.97 -25.98 38.95
N VAL A 425 -5.19 -26.41 37.70
CA VAL A 425 -5.02 -25.59 36.49
C VAL A 425 -5.76 -24.25 36.62
N ARG A 426 -6.99 -24.25 37.17
CA ARG A 426 -7.76 -23.03 37.43
C ARG A 426 -6.99 -22.09 38.36
N ARG A 427 -6.48 -22.60 39.48
CA ARG A 427 -5.73 -21.79 40.43
C ARG A 427 -4.41 -21.28 39.86
N ALA A 428 -3.73 -22.12 39.07
CA ALA A 428 -2.50 -21.73 38.36
C ALA A 428 -2.76 -20.56 37.39
N LEU A 429 -3.90 -20.56 36.68
CA LEU A 429 -4.30 -19.46 35.79
C LEU A 429 -4.63 -18.18 36.56
N GLU A 430 -5.47 -18.28 37.62
CA GLU A 430 -5.86 -17.15 38.46
C GLU A 430 -4.65 -16.41 39.06
N SER A 431 -3.64 -17.16 39.49
CA SER A 431 -2.41 -16.61 40.08
C SER A 431 -1.31 -16.39 39.07
N SER A 432 -1.55 -16.73 37.80
CA SER A 432 -0.58 -16.63 36.71
C SER A 432 0.76 -17.33 37.02
N GLN A 433 0.74 -18.47 37.71
CA GLN A 433 1.95 -19.25 38.03
C GLN A 433 2.63 -19.74 36.74
N ASN A 434 3.96 -19.72 36.73
CA ASN A 434 4.71 -20.06 35.53
C ASN A 434 5.01 -21.55 35.43
N ILE A 435 5.43 -22.17 36.54
CA ILE A 435 5.87 -23.59 36.54
C ILE A 435 4.78 -24.51 36.01
N PRO A 436 3.54 -24.50 36.54
CA PRO A 436 2.49 -25.40 36.05
C PRO A 436 2.17 -25.20 34.55
N PHE A 437 2.31 -23.97 34.03
CA PHE A 437 2.08 -23.71 32.61
C PHE A 437 3.20 -24.26 31.73
N VAL A 438 4.44 -24.28 32.20
CA VAL A 438 5.54 -24.91 31.49
C VAL A 438 5.41 -26.44 31.55
N GLU A 439 5.02 -27.05 32.69
CA GLU A 439 4.70 -28.48 32.78
C GLU A 439 3.56 -28.88 31.82
N MET A 440 2.49 -28.05 31.75
CA MET A 440 1.41 -28.28 30.79
C MET A 440 1.91 -28.19 29.34
N MET A 441 2.79 -27.24 29.03
CA MET A 441 3.39 -27.09 27.68
C MET A 441 4.27 -28.28 27.33
N GLU A 442 5.09 -28.78 28.27
CA GLU A 442 5.90 -29.99 28.08
C GLU A 442 5.01 -31.18 27.75
N LYS A 443 3.91 -31.36 28.50
CA LYS A 443 2.94 -32.43 28.28
C LYS A 443 2.25 -32.38 26.92
N ILE A 444 1.82 -31.23 26.44
CA ILE A 444 1.16 -31.08 25.13
C ILE A 444 2.12 -31.02 23.96
N GLY A 445 3.36 -30.62 24.21
CA GLY A 445 4.40 -30.34 23.22
C GLY A 445 4.29 -28.98 22.54
N PRO A 446 5.39 -28.19 22.45
CA PRO A 446 5.40 -26.87 21.85
C PRO A 446 4.88 -26.85 20.40
N LYS A 447 5.19 -27.88 19.60
CA LYS A 447 4.71 -27.98 18.22
C LYS A 447 3.19 -28.08 18.12
N THR A 448 2.55 -28.82 19.04
CA THR A 448 1.09 -28.91 19.14
C THR A 448 0.51 -27.53 19.45
N SER A 449 1.08 -26.84 20.43
CA SER A 449 0.70 -25.47 20.78
C SER A 449 0.78 -24.52 19.58
N MET A 450 1.90 -24.51 18.84
CA MET A 450 2.08 -23.69 17.64
C MET A 450 0.99 -23.96 16.58
N ASN A 451 0.68 -25.22 16.33
CA ASN A 451 -0.38 -25.60 15.37
C ASN A 451 -1.76 -25.03 15.77
N TYR A 452 -2.08 -24.99 17.06
CA TYR A 452 -3.31 -24.35 17.54
C TYR A 452 -3.26 -22.84 17.41
N LEU A 453 -2.15 -22.20 17.75
CA LEU A 453 -1.96 -20.76 17.60
C LEU A 453 -2.10 -20.33 16.12
N GLU A 454 -1.50 -21.08 15.19
CA GLU A 454 -1.65 -20.83 13.74
C GLU A 454 -3.11 -20.93 13.30
N LYS A 455 -3.86 -21.94 13.77
CA LYS A 455 -5.31 -22.07 13.49
C LYS A 455 -6.14 -20.92 14.08
N MET A 456 -5.67 -20.28 15.13
CA MET A 456 -6.27 -19.09 15.73
C MET A 456 -5.75 -17.76 15.13
N GLY A 457 -5.09 -17.82 13.96
CA GLY A 457 -4.68 -16.63 13.21
C GLY A 457 -3.35 -16.01 13.65
N ILE A 458 -2.53 -16.67 14.45
CA ILE A 458 -1.18 -16.22 14.80
C ILE A 458 -0.22 -16.58 13.66
N THR A 459 0.16 -15.62 12.84
CA THR A 459 1.00 -15.83 11.65
C THR A 459 2.47 -15.41 11.83
N THR A 460 2.83 -14.96 13.02
CA THR A 460 4.16 -14.43 13.33
C THR A 460 5.12 -15.43 13.92
N LEU A 461 4.66 -16.65 14.20
CA LEU A 461 5.47 -17.73 14.76
C LEU A 461 6.61 -18.14 13.82
N SER A 462 7.72 -18.55 14.42
CA SER A 462 8.89 -19.07 13.74
C SER A 462 9.31 -20.42 14.32
N LYS A 463 10.19 -21.16 13.66
CA LYS A 463 10.73 -22.42 14.20
C LYS A 463 11.43 -22.25 15.56
N LYS A 464 11.89 -21.06 15.89
CA LYS A 464 12.53 -20.78 17.18
C LYS A 464 11.53 -20.73 18.35
N ASP A 465 10.24 -20.62 18.06
CA ASP A 465 9.18 -20.62 19.07
C ASP A 465 8.81 -22.05 19.50
N GLU A 466 9.36 -23.09 18.86
CA GLU A 466 9.14 -24.50 19.20
C GLU A 466 9.97 -24.88 20.44
N ASN A 467 9.64 -24.28 21.58
CA ASN A 467 10.30 -24.54 22.89
C ASN A 467 9.34 -24.24 24.06
N LEU A 468 9.75 -24.58 25.28
CA LEU A 468 8.92 -24.43 26.48
C LEU A 468 8.65 -22.99 26.88
N ALA A 469 9.50 -22.03 26.52
CA ALA A 469 9.30 -20.62 26.83
C ALA A 469 8.05 -20.03 26.13
N LEU A 470 7.55 -20.70 25.08
CA LEU A 470 6.28 -20.36 24.43
C LEU A 470 5.12 -20.32 25.43
N ALA A 471 5.11 -21.19 26.45
CA ALA A 471 4.10 -21.20 27.50
C ALA A 471 3.93 -19.86 28.23
N LEU A 472 5.01 -19.09 28.30
CA LEU A 472 5.10 -17.83 29.06
C LEU A 472 5.17 -16.60 28.15
N GLY A 473 5.05 -16.77 26.83
CA GLY A 473 5.11 -15.69 25.84
C GLY A 473 6.52 -15.27 25.46
N GLY A 474 7.51 -16.10 25.70
CA GLY A 474 8.88 -15.97 25.20
C GLY A 474 8.92 -16.30 23.71
N LEU A 475 8.70 -15.29 22.84
CA LEU A 475 8.59 -15.45 21.40
C LEU A 475 9.78 -14.82 20.69
N ASP A 476 10.21 -15.42 19.56
CA ASP A 476 11.26 -14.88 18.69
C ASP A 476 10.86 -13.50 18.14
N ARG A 477 9.65 -13.37 17.60
CA ARG A 477 9.16 -12.12 17.00
C ARG A 477 8.09 -11.42 17.83
N GLY A 478 7.16 -12.17 18.38
CA GLY A 478 6.00 -11.65 19.11
C GLY A 478 4.69 -11.69 18.31
N ILE A 479 3.64 -11.15 18.89
CA ILE A 479 2.26 -11.16 18.37
C ILE A 479 1.70 -9.72 18.40
N SER A 480 0.86 -9.34 17.43
CA SER A 480 0.18 -8.06 17.44
C SER A 480 -1.09 -8.08 18.32
N PRO A 481 -1.55 -6.91 18.83
CA PRO A 481 -2.83 -6.83 19.54
C PRO A 481 -4.01 -7.38 18.73
N LEU A 482 -4.04 -7.14 17.40
CA LEU A 482 -5.07 -7.67 16.52
C LEU A 482 -5.10 -9.20 16.48
N GLN A 483 -3.95 -9.84 16.31
CA GLN A 483 -3.84 -11.30 16.30
C GLN A 483 -4.21 -11.89 17.66
N MET A 484 -3.75 -11.26 18.75
CA MET A 484 -4.08 -11.68 20.11
C MET A 484 -5.59 -11.61 20.36
N ALA A 485 -6.24 -10.49 19.97
CA ALA A 485 -7.69 -10.33 20.12
C ALA A 485 -8.47 -11.35 19.27
N GLY A 486 -8.02 -11.66 18.05
CA GLY A 486 -8.62 -12.70 17.20
C GLY A 486 -8.52 -14.09 17.80
N ALA A 487 -7.37 -14.43 18.39
CA ALA A 487 -7.20 -15.71 19.09
C ALA A 487 -8.10 -15.82 20.33
N TYR A 488 -8.24 -14.75 21.10
CA TYR A 488 -9.19 -14.73 22.23
C TYR A 488 -10.65 -14.74 21.78
N ALA A 489 -10.98 -14.09 20.66
CA ALA A 489 -12.31 -14.13 20.08
C ALA A 489 -12.71 -15.57 19.70
N THR A 490 -11.75 -16.41 19.29
CA THR A 490 -11.97 -17.84 19.03
C THR A 490 -12.51 -18.55 20.27
N ILE A 491 -11.95 -18.28 21.47
CA ILE A 491 -12.44 -18.87 22.72
C ILE A 491 -13.88 -18.40 23.01
N ALA A 492 -14.15 -17.10 22.81
CA ALA A 492 -15.46 -16.51 23.05
C ALA A 492 -16.51 -16.97 22.01
N ASN A 493 -16.07 -17.48 20.86
CA ASN A 493 -16.90 -17.98 19.76
C ASN A 493 -16.90 -19.52 19.69
N ASP A 494 -16.97 -20.18 20.86
CA ASP A 494 -17.10 -21.63 20.98
C ASP A 494 -15.99 -22.45 20.26
N GLY A 495 -14.80 -21.85 20.08
CA GLY A 495 -13.65 -22.46 19.43
C GLY A 495 -13.57 -22.24 17.92
N GLU A 496 -14.48 -21.48 17.32
CA GLU A 496 -14.47 -21.16 15.90
C GLU A 496 -13.71 -19.85 15.65
N TYR A 497 -12.60 -19.93 14.91
CA TYR A 497 -11.82 -18.76 14.50
C TYR A 497 -12.45 -18.07 13.30
N ILE A 498 -12.68 -16.78 13.43
CA ILE A 498 -13.08 -15.91 12.32
C ILE A 498 -11.99 -14.85 12.12
N GLU A 499 -11.46 -14.76 10.90
CA GLU A 499 -10.39 -13.81 10.59
C GLU A 499 -10.86 -12.36 10.81
N PRO A 500 -10.15 -11.58 11.63
CA PRO A 500 -10.50 -10.18 11.88
C PRO A 500 -10.53 -9.34 10.61
N THR A 501 -11.60 -8.56 10.43
CA THR A 501 -11.76 -7.71 9.25
C THR A 501 -12.17 -6.29 9.61
N PHE A 502 -11.68 -5.31 8.81
CA PHE A 502 -11.99 -3.89 8.94
C PHE A 502 -13.09 -3.40 7.99
N TYR A 503 -13.53 -4.26 7.05
CA TYR A 503 -14.62 -3.97 6.13
C TYR A 503 -15.38 -5.25 5.79
N THR A 504 -16.63 -5.11 5.32
CA THR A 504 -17.44 -6.25 4.89
C THR A 504 -17.40 -6.42 3.37
N LYS A 505 -17.54 -5.32 2.63
CA LYS A 505 -17.46 -5.32 1.16
C LYS A 505 -17.04 -3.98 0.60
N ALA A 506 -16.59 -4.00 -0.64
CA ALA A 506 -16.43 -2.81 -1.48
C ALA A 506 -17.09 -3.04 -2.82
N GLU A 507 -17.91 -2.09 -3.28
CA GLU A 507 -18.67 -2.15 -4.52
C GLU A 507 -18.52 -0.86 -5.34
N THR A 508 -18.69 -0.95 -6.66
CA THR A 508 -18.73 0.22 -7.55
C THR A 508 -20.07 0.96 -7.43
N SER A 509 -20.16 2.16 -8.03
CA SER A 509 -21.40 2.93 -8.14
C SER A 509 -22.56 2.12 -8.75
N ASN A 510 -22.27 1.13 -9.61
CA ASN A 510 -23.26 0.23 -10.22
C ASN A 510 -23.57 -1.01 -9.36
N LYS A 511 -23.22 -1.00 -8.07
CA LYS A 511 -23.44 -2.13 -7.14
C LYS A 511 -22.68 -3.42 -7.48
N LYS A 512 -21.69 -3.37 -8.36
CA LYS A 512 -20.82 -4.51 -8.63
C LYS A 512 -19.86 -4.70 -7.48
N VAL A 513 -19.95 -5.84 -6.79
CA VAL A 513 -19.04 -6.20 -5.70
C VAL A 513 -17.62 -6.44 -6.24
N ILE A 514 -16.66 -5.68 -5.76
CA ILE A 514 -15.24 -5.81 -6.09
C ILE A 514 -14.57 -6.82 -5.16
N VAL A 515 -14.72 -6.64 -3.87
CA VAL A 515 -14.30 -7.58 -2.82
C VAL A 515 -15.38 -7.67 -1.76
N GLU A 516 -15.49 -8.83 -1.17
CA GLU A 516 -16.39 -9.12 -0.06
C GLU A 516 -15.71 -10.11 0.86
N VAL A 517 -15.72 -9.82 2.14
CA VAL A 517 -15.20 -10.72 3.18
C VAL A 517 -16.32 -11.69 3.53
N LYS A 518 -16.09 -12.97 3.29
CA LYS A 518 -17.00 -14.03 3.74
C LYS A 518 -16.80 -14.20 5.25
N GLN A 519 -17.84 -13.97 5.99
CA GLN A 519 -17.96 -14.24 7.42
C GLN A 519 -18.48 -15.65 7.64
#